data_332ac12afda6a22b980fd68ed5619680
#
_entry.id   332ac12afda6a22b980fd68ed5619680
#
_cell.length_a   1.000
_cell.length_b   1.000
_cell.length_c   1.000
_cell.angle_alpha   90.00
_cell.angle_beta   90.00
_cell.angle_gamma   90.00
#
_symmetry.space_group_name_H-M   'P 1'
#
loop_
_entity.id
_entity.type
_entity.pdbx_description
1 polymer ?
#
loop_
_entity_poly.entity_id
_entity_poly.type
_entity_poly.pdbx_seq_one_letter_code
_entity_poly.pdbx_strand_id
1 'polypeptide(L)'
;MAMFDPRNRDASIDEACARLRTVLEQTRGLGRRDFLRMLAEATAGSVLLSPLVAIAARTAQGAEPPVTYFTYGGAWKQAISTAFFEPFTKKTGIPVQYQEPYTFAKLRAMHEAKAQQIDIAGLSGMDVYIGARIKMISPIDWSLVDKSALDPQQLHHENVIGCSSQSMNICYSKKKWPGAERPNSWADFWNVEKFPGRRSLRRDAFWTMEAAAKADGIKDDAFYPLDVDRVFRSLDRIKPHIKTWWSDNSQAQQLMEQDEVDLIYMTNGRATQSILDHKAPYEMIWNEAIYAGHAEGWVVPVGSPNPKGGMKALDFIGRPEYQAVFARLLYYAPQNPKALDLLDPALAKLLPSHPDNEKVAHVVDYKWWADNNARVQRRFEQWLQS
;
A
#
# COMPACT_ATOMS: atom_id res chain seq x y z
N MET A 1 34.18 16.09 -21.32
CA MET A 1 33.91 14.67 -21.13
C MET A 1 35.09 14.09 -20.32
N ALA A 2 35.06 14.23 -19.00
CA ALA A 2 36.11 13.75 -18.08
C ALA A 2 35.75 12.34 -17.62
N MET A 3 36.63 11.40 -17.92
CA MET A 3 36.50 9.99 -17.51
C MET A 3 36.52 9.87 -16.00
N PHE A 4 35.55 9.14 -15.48
CA PHE A 4 35.39 8.79 -14.06
C PHE A 4 36.41 7.68 -13.72
N ASP A 5 37.40 7.98 -12.86
CA ASP A 5 38.37 6.97 -12.38
C ASP A 5 37.83 6.33 -11.07
N PRO A 6 37.49 5.02 -11.07
CA PRO A 6 36.94 4.34 -9.90
C PRO A 6 37.93 4.19 -8.73
N ARG A 7 39.23 4.34 -8.94
CA ARG A 7 40.28 4.19 -7.93
C ARG A 7 40.34 5.35 -6.92
N ASN A 8 39.68 6.48 -7.23
CA ASN A 8 39.65 7.64 -6.32
C ASN A 8 38.53 7.57 -5.26
N ARG A 9 37.66 6.55 -5.32
CA ARG A 9 36.54 6.37 -4.38
C ARG A 9 36.95 5.59 -3.13
N ASP A 10 37.84 4.61 -3.25
CA ASP A 10 38.24 3.74 -2.14
C ASP A 10 39.14 4.49 -1.16
N ALA A 11 40.08 5.32 -1.63
CA ALA A 11 40.95 6.11 -0.78
C ALA A 11 40.20 7.13 0.10
N SER A 12 39.11 7.72 -0.37
CA SER A 12 38.31 8.67 0.42
C SER A 12 37.44 8.00 1.48
N ILE A 13 37.01 6.75 1.24
CA ILE A 13 36.22 5.97 2.19
C ILE A 13 37.12 5.42 3.30
N ASP A 14 38.29 4.94 2.95
CA ASP A 14 39.28 4.43 3.92
C ASP A 14 39.81 5.54 4.84
N GLU A 15 40.05 6.73 4.30
CA GLU A 15 40.42 7.92 5.08
C GLU A 15 39.30 8.38 6.02
N ALA A 16 38.00 8.35 5.55
CA ALA A 16 36.86 8.65 6.36
C ALA A 16 36.65 7.61 7.49
N CYS A 17 36.85 6.34 7.19
CA CYS A 17 36.79 5.26 8.18
C CYS A 17 37.91 5.35 9.23
N ALA A 18 39.11 5.71 8.81
CA ALA A 18 40.25 5.92 9.74
C ALA A 18 39.95 7.12 10.67
N ARG A 19 39.47 8.23 10.17
CA ARG A 19 39.07 9.39 10.96
C ARG A 19 37.94 9.06 11.95
N LEU A 20 36.94 8.27 11.53
CA LEU A 20 35.88 7.81 12.41
C LEU A 20 36.37 6.94 13.56
N ARG A 21 37.33 6.01 13.30
CA ARG A 21 37.96 5.20 14.36
C ARG A 21 38.71 6.05 15.37
N THR A 22 39.45 7.05 14.91
CA THR A 22 40.18 7.97 15.79
C THR A 22 39.25 8.79 16.66
N VAL A 23 38.11 9.27 16.12
CA VAL A 23 37.09 10.00 16.89
C VAL A 23 36.40 9.08 17.89
N LEU A 24 36.07 7.85 17.54
CA LEU A 24 35.48 6.87 18.44
C LEU A 24 36.42 6.45 19.59
N GLU A 25 37.73 6.33 19.34
CA GLU A 25 38.72 6.06 20.36
C GLU A 25 38.91 7.24 21.30
N GLN A 26 38.94 8.47 20.80
CA GLN A 26 39.07 9.71 21.60
C GLN A 26 37.82 10.02 22.44
N THR A 27 36.64 9.52 22.03
CA THR A 27 35.37 9.74 22.74
C THR A 27 35.04 8.65 23.76
N ARG A 28 35.82 7.56 23.80
CA ARG A 28 35.69 6.48 24.80
C ARG A 28 36.01 7.01 26.19
N GLY A 29 34.94 7.28 26.99
CA GLY A 29 35.08 7.74 28.36
C GLY A 29 34.76 9.23 28.61
N LEU A 30 34.40 9.99 27.56
CA LEU A 30 33.95 11.37 27.71
C LEU A 30 32.53 11.44 28.29
N GLY A 31 32.31 12.32 29.24
CA GLY A 31 30.98 12.67 29.72
C GLY A 31 30.15 13.36 28.59
N ARG A 32 28.83 13.21 28.65
CA ARG A 32 27.88 13.76 27.67
C ARG A 32 28.11 15.26 27.35
N ARG A 33 28.55 16.03 28.35
CA ARG A 33 28.80 17.48 28.24
C ARG A 33 30.09 17.80 27.48
N ASP A 34 31.13 17.00 27.67
CA ASP A 34 32.43 17.16 27.02
C ASP A 34 32.41 16.72 25.56
N PHE A 35 31.63 15.67 25.25
CA PHE A 35 31.35 15.24 23.87
C PHE A 35 30.63 16.32 23.06
N LEU A 36 29.61 17.00 23.66
CA LEU A 36 28.89 18.08 23.00
C LEU A 36 29.75 19.33 22.79
N ARG A 37 30.70 19.61 23.70
CA ARG A 37 31.62 20.72 23.59
C ARG A 37 32.63 20.50 22.45
N MET A 38 33.15 19.27 22.33
CA MET A 38 34.05 18.87 21.25
C MET A 38 33.37 18.93 19.87
N LEU A 39 32.10 18.56 19.78
CA LEU A 39 31.30 18.69 18.57
C LEU A 39 31.08 20.16 18.18
N ALA A 40 30.84 21.04 19.13
CA ALA A 40 30.65 22.47 18.89
C ALA A 40 31.95 23.15 18.40
N GLU A 41 33.09 22.74 18.90
CA GLU A 41 34.41 23.23 18.47
C GLU A 41 34.83 22.70 17.08
N ALA A 42 34.42 21.46 16.71
CA ALA A 42 34.68 20.89 15.40
C ALA A 42 33.84 21.52 14.27
N THR A 43 32.71 22.15 14.58
CA THR A 43 31.81 22.80 13.59
C THR A 43 32.29 24.18 13.13
N ALA A 44 33.29 24.78 13.79
CA ALA A 44 33.85 26.08 13.39
C ALA A 44 34.79 26.00 12.16
N GLY A 45 35.08 24.84 11.65
CA GLY A 45 36.17 24.63 10.68
C GLY A 45 35.92 23.80 9.42
N SER A 46 34.79 23.18 9.16
CA SER A 46 34.55 22.58 7.83
C SER A 46 33.13 21.98 7.65
N VAL A 47 32.53 22.37 6.57
CA VAL A 47 31.26 21.90 6.02
C VAL A 47 31.45 20.50 5.44
N LEU A 48 30.93 19.50 6.12
CA LEU A 48 30.41 18.19 5.66
C LEU A 48 30.09 17.30 6.87
N LEU A 49 29.11 17.71 7.67
CA LEU A 49 28.54 16.80 8.69
C LEU A 49 27.71 15.74 8.01
N SER A 50 28.08 14.45 8.20
CA SER A 50 27.30 13.33 7.70
C SER A 50 25.89 13.36 8.32
N PRO A 51 24.86 12.80 7.66
CA PRO A 51 23.49 12.70 8.19
C PRO A 51 23.41 12.10 9.60
N LEU A 52 24.34 11.22 9.97
CA LEU A 52 24.43 10.58 11.29
C LEU A 52 24.77 11.57 12.42
N VAL A 53 25.63 12.57 12.18
CA VAL A 53 25.98 13.59 13.18
C VAL A 53 24.83 14.58 13.35
N ALA A 54 24.08 14.87 12.29
CA ALA A 54 22.88 15.69 12.38
C ALA A 54 21.76 15.00 13.19
N ILE A 55 21.62 13.68 13.07
CA ILE A 55 20.72 12.85 13.87
C ILE A 55 21.13 12.86 15.34
N ALA A 56 22.44 12.64 15.63
CA ALA A 56 22.96 12.66 16.99
C ALA A 56 22.83 14.04 17.66
N ALA A 57 23.01 15.13 16.92
CA ALA A 57 22.83 16.48 17.44
C ALA A 57 21.36 16.85 17.76
N ARG A 58 20.40 16.34 16.97
CA ARG A 58 18.97 16.51 17.23
C ARG A 58 18.48 15.73 18.44
N THR A 59 18.94 14.50 18.66
CA THR A 59 18.63 13.71 19.86
C THR A 59 19.19 14.34 21.14
N ALA A 60 20.32 15.04 21.03
CA ALA A 60 20.90 15.78 22.16
C ALA A 60 20.06 17.01 22.60
N GLN A 61 19.22 17.55 21.71
CA GLN A 61 18.30 18.66 22.01
C GLN A 61 16.91 18.22 22.49
N GLY A 62 16.69 16.91 22.76
CA GLY A 62 15.38 16.39 23.21
C GLY A 62 14.39 16.19 22.06
N ALA A 63 14.80 16.28 20.81
CA ALA A 63 13.95 15.96 19.66
C ALA A 63 13.68 14.45 19.61
N GLU A 64 12.44 14.07 19.37
CA GLU A 64 12.08 12.64 19.18
C GLU A 64 12.76 12.08 17.92
N PRO A 65 13.22 10.81 17.92
CA PRO A 65 13.85 10.20 16.76
C PRO A 65 12.87 10.12 15.58
N PRO A 66 13.36 10.14 14.32
CA PRO A 66 12.50 10.04 13.16
C PRO A 66 11.71 8.72 13.15
N VAL A 67 10.56 8.75 12.48
CA VAL A 67 9.76 7.55 12.16
C VAL A 67 10.10 7.09 10.76
N THR A 68 10.51 5.84 10.59
CA THR A 68 10.81 5.23 9.28
C THR A 68 9.58 4.52 8.74
N TYR A 69 9.03 5.03 7.63
CA TYR A 69 7.91 4.42 6.91
C TYR A 69 8.39 3.60 5.71
N PHE A 70 7.90 2.36 5.62
CA PHE A 70 8.17 1.45 4.51
C PHE A 70 7.09 1.56 3.44
N THR A 71 7.45 2.06 2.24
CA THR A 71 6.49 2.50 1.22
C THR A 71 6.75 1.96 -0.18
N TYR A 72 5.72 2.01 -1.03
CA TYR A 72 5.80 1.63 -2.46
C TYR A 72 6.50 2.67 -3.34
N GLY A 73 6.65 3.92 -2.89
CA GLY A 73 7.19 5.00 -3.73
C GLY A 73 6.14 5.69 -4.62
N GLY A 74 6.64 6.56 -5.53
CA GLY A 74 5.82 7.26 -6.54
C GLY A 74 4.66 8.07 -5.96
N ALA A 75 3.54 8.11 -6.70
CA ALA A 75 2.33 8.85 -6.31
C ALA A 75 1.76 8.41 -4.95
N TRP A 76 1.89 7.13 -4.61
CA TRP A 76 1.50 6.61 -3.30
C TRP A 76 2.27 7.29 -2.17
N LYS A 77 3.61 7.32 -2.25
CA LYS A 77 4.46 7.99 -1.26
C LYS A 77 4.12 9.48 -1.13
N GLN A 78 3.90 10.16 -2.26
CA GLN A 78 3.54 11.57 -2.26
C GLN A 78 2.19 11.81 -1.56
N ALA A 79 1.17 11.01 -1.87
CA ALA A 79 -0.14 11.14 -1.26
C ALA A 79 -0.10 10.87 0.25
N ILE A 80 0.61 9.83 0.69
CA ILE A 80 0.82 9.51 2.10
C ILE A 80 1.57 10.63 2.83
N SER A 81 2.62 11.18 2.21
CA SER A 81 3.36 12.33 2.77
C SER A 81 2.43 13.50 3.01
N THR A 82 1.70 13.91 1.98
CA THR A 82 0.80 15.07 2.03
C THR A 82 -0.38 14.87 2.98
N ALA A 83 -1.00 13.68 2.95
CA ALA A 83 -2.19 13.42 3.75
C ALA A 83 -1.88 13.21 5.24
N PHE A 84 -0.81 12.51 5.58
CA PHE A 84 -0.57 12.05 6.95
C PHE A 84 0.73 12.59 7.55
N PHE A 85 1.86 12.48 6.85
CA PHE A 85 3.16 12.68 7.51
C PHE A 85 3.65 14.12 7.55
N GLU A 86 3.28 14.96 6.60
CA GLU A 86 3.52 16.41 6.71
C GLU A 86 2.72 17.03 7.85
N PRO A 87 1.39 16.78 7.99
CA PRO A 87 0.63 17.21 9.17
C PRO A 87 1.16 16.62 10.47
N PHE A 88 1.54 15.34 10.49
CA PHE A 88 2.13 14.68 11.64
C PHE A 88 3.42 15.38 12.10
N THR A 89 4.37 15.56 11.18
CA THR A 89 5.64 16.25 11.49
C THR A 89 5.41 17.69 11.94
N LYS A 90 4.49 18.42 11.28
CA LYS A 90 4.15 19.79 11.66
C LYS A 90 3.58 19.88 13.09
N LYS A 91 2.76 18.91 13.49
CA LYS A 91 2.07 18.92 14.80
C LYS A 91 2.92 18.35 15.93
N THR A 92 3.76 17.34 15.64
CA THR A 92 4.54 16.63 16.66
C THR A 92 6.01 17.02 16.70
N GLY A 93 6.55 17.61 15.64
CA GLY A 93 7.98 17.83 15.47
C GLY A 93 8.78 16.58 15.09
N ILE A 94 8.14 15.40 14.99
CA ILE A 94 8.79 14.12 14.64
C ILE A 94 8.94 14.04 13.13
N PRO A 95 10.18 13.97 12.59
CA PRO A 95 10.38 13.82 11.16
C PRO A 95 10.05 12.39 10.70
N VAL A 96 9.60 12.26 9.44
CA VAL A 96 9.35 10.95 8.81
C VAL A 96 10.39 10.70 7.73
N GLN A 97 10.97 9.50 7.74
CA GLN A 97 11.88 8.99 6.71
C GLN A 97 11.19 7.88 5.92
N TYR A 98 11.56 7.74 4.66
CA TYR A 98 10.93 6.77 3.77
C TYR A 98 11.96 5.73 3.34
N GLN A 99 11.58 4.46 3.43
CA GLN A 99 12.32 3.35 2.84
C GLN A 99 11.47 2.69 1.76
N GLU A 100 12.04 2.46 0.60
CA GLU A 100 11.37 1.86 -0.57
C GLU A 100 12.31 0.95 -1.36
N PRO A 101 11.84 0.04 -2.19
CA PRO A 101 10.44 -0.31 -2.35
C PRO A 101 9.94 -1.25 -1.24
N TYR A 102 8.67 -1.09 -0.86
CA TYR A 102 8.00 -2.01 0.05
C TYR A 102 7.81 -3.40 -0.59
N THR A 103 8.13 -4.44 0.16
CA THR A 103 7.62 -5.80 -0.07
C THR A 103 7.42 -6.49 1.28
N PHE A 104 6.37 -7.31 1.38
CA PHE A 104 6.12 -8.08 2.61
C PHE A 104 7.26 -9.05 2.91
N ALA A 105 7.85 -9.66 1.88
CA ALA A 105 9.00 -10.55 2.01
C ALA A 105 10.21 -9.87 2.69
N LYS A 106 10.51 -8.61 2.32
CA LYS A 106 11.60 -7.84 2.93
C LYS A 106 11.30 -7.49 4.38
N LEU A 107 10.05 -7.09 4.69
CA LEU A 107 9.64 -6.82 6.06
C LEU A 107 9.74 -8.08 6.94
N ARG A 108 9.31 -9.22 6.41
CA ARG A 108 9.41 -10.53 7.06
C ARG A 108 10.87 -10.95 7.29
N ALA A 109 11.75 -10.77 6.30
CA ALA A 109 13.17 -11.07 6.44
C ALA A 109 13.84 -10.24 7.55
N MET A 110 13.49 -8.94 7.70
CA MET A 110 13.98 -8.12 8.80
C MET A 110 13.51 -8.65 10.17
N HIS A 111 12.26 -9.13 10.26
CA HIS A 111 11.72 -9.74 11.47
C HIS A 111 12.45 -11.04 11.83
N GLU A 112 12.61 -11.97 10.87
CA GLU A 112 13.29 -13.25 11.05
C GLU A 112 14.77 -13.05 11.44
N ALA A 113 15.44 -12.06 10.86
CA ALA A 113 16.82 -11.69 11.20
C ALA A 113 16.96 -10.92 12.53
N LYS A 114 15.85 -10.53 13.17
CA LYS A 114 15.84 -9.63 14.36
C LYS A 114 16.59 -8.31 14.11
N ALA A 115 16.50 -7.79 12.90
CA ALA A 115 17.19 -6.59 12.41
C ALA A 115 16.20 -5.59 11.82
N GLN A 116 15.12 -5.28 12.57
CA GLN A 116 14.07 -4.37 12.14
C GLN A 116 14.59 -2.94 12.00
N GLN A 117 14.26 -2.29 10.88
CA GLN A 117 14.67 -0.92 10.55
C GLN A 117 13.45 -0.01 10.28
N ILE A 118 12.25 -0.60 10.36
CA ILE A 118 11.00 0.06 9.98
C ILE A 118 10.18 0.32 11.24
N ASP A 119 9.56 1.50 11.32
CA ASP A 119 8.68 1.88 12.41
C ASP A 119 7.21 1.75 12.05
N ILE A 120 6.89 1.95 10.75
CA ILE A 120 5.52 1.81 10.24
C ILE A 120 5.53 1.14 8.87
N ALA A 121 4.56 0.24 8.64
CA ALA A 121 4.27 -0.32 7.33
C ALA A 121 2.75 -0.42 7.10
N GLY A 122 2.31 -0.19 5.87
CA GLY A 122 0.96 -0.52 5.43
C GLY A 122 0.93 -1.95 4.90
N LEU A 123 0.01 -2.77 5.41
CA LEU A 123 -0.13 -4.19 5.05
C LEU A 123 -1.46 -4.44 4.34
N SER A 124 -1.44 -5.32 3.33
CA SER A 124 -2.67 -5.92 2.81
C SER A 124 -3.34 -6.77 3.89
N GLY A 125 -4.66 -7.01 3.76
CA GLY A 125 -5.34 -7.84 4.74
C GLY A 125 -4.73 -9.24 4.89
N MET A 126 -4.27 -9.85 3.79
CA MET A 126 -3.57 -11.13 3.83
C MET A 126 -2.27 -11.05 4.64
N ASP A 127 -1.47 -10.01 4.42
CA ASP A 127 -0.20 -9.80 5.12
C ASP A 127 -0.41 -9.50 6.60
N VAL A 128 -1.54 -8.86 6.97
CA VAL A 128 -1.94 -8.67 8.37
C VAL A 128 -2.14 -10.03 9.06
N TYR A 129 -2.93 -10.94 8.47
CA TYR A 129 -3.14 -12.27 9.06
C TYR A 129 -1.86 -13.09 9.15
N ILE A 130 -1.01 -13.06 8.12
CA ILE A 130 0.29 -13.74 8.14
C ILE A 130 1.20 -13.12 9.19
N GLY A 131 1.34 -11.80 9.20
CA GLY A 131 2.19 -11.07 10.13
C GLY A 131 1.81 -11.27 11.60
N ALA A 132 0.50 -11.29 11.89
CA ALA A 132 -0.01 -11.59 13.23
C ALA A 132 0.34 -13.02 13.66
N ARG A 133 0.14 -14.01 12.78
CA ARG A 133 0.45 -15.43 13.03
C ARG A 133 1.91 -15.66 13.40
N ILE A 134 2.83 -14.99 12.69
CA ILE A 134 4.28 -15.10 12.96
C ILE A 134 4.77 -14.09 14.02
N LYS A 135 3.87 -13.37 14.68
CA LYS A 135 4.16 -12.36 15.71
C LYS A 135 5.10 -11.25 15.22
N MET A 136 4.93 -10.82 13.97
CA MET A 136 5.75 -9.80 13.34
C MET A 136 5.25 -8.39 13.62
N ILE A 137 3.98 -8.22 13.98
CA ILE A 137 3.33 -6.93 14.21
C ILE A 137 2.98 -6.74 15.68
N SER A 138 3.25 -5.54 16.19
CA SER A 138 3.05 -5.19 17.61
C SER A 138 1.57 -4.90 17.89
N PRO A 139 1.07 -5.22 19.10
CA PRO A 139 -0.23 -4.71 19.56
C PRO A 139 -0.25 -3.19 19.56
N ILE A 140 -1.42 -2.61 19.35
CA ILE A 140 -1.60 -1.16 19.42
C ILE A 140 -1.47 -0.69 20.89
N ASP A 141 -0.63 0.32 21.10
CA ASP A 141 -0.50 0.99 22.39
C ASP A 141 -1.56 2.09 22.53
N TRP A 142 -2.66 1.75 23.18
CA TRP A 142 -3.81 2.64 23.38
C TRP A 142 -3.52 3.81 24.33
N SER A 143 -2.35 3.90 24.94
CA SER A 143 -1.90 5.09 25.65
C SER A 143 -1.36 6.19 24.73
N LEU A 144 -1.03 5.81 23.49
CA LEU A 144 -0.46 6.67 22.44
C LEU A 144 -1.40 6.88 21.25
N VAL A 145 -2.43 6.04 21.12
CA VAL A 145 -3.45 6.10 20.06
C VAL A 145 -4.80 6.42 20.68
N ASP A 146 -5.42 7.51 20.26
CA ASP A 146 -6.75 7.91 20.73
C ASP A 146 -7.85 7.07 20.09
N LYS A 147 -8.26 6.02 20.80
CA LYS A 147 -9.31 5.10 20.35
C LYS A 147 -10.64 5.80 20.07
N SER A 148 -10.94 6.92 20.72
CA SER A 148 -12.21 7.65 20.54
C SER A 148 -12.30 8.36 19.20
N ALA A 149 -11.16 8.63 18.56
CA ALA A 149 -11.08 9.21 17.22
C ALA A 149 -11.26 8.18 16.10
N LEU A 150 -11.22 6.88 16.42
CA LEU A 150 -11.29 5.78 15.46
C LEU A 150 -12.72 5.23 15.37
N ASP A 151 -13.01 4.60 14.24
CA ASP A 151 -14.23 3.83 14.03
C ASP A 151 -13.97 2.33 14.26
N PRO A 152 -14.95 1.56 14.79
CA PRO A 152 -14.81 0.11 14.94
C PRO A 152 -14.37 -0.62 13.66
N GLN A 153 -14.75 -0.16 12.49
CA GLN A 153 -14.35 -0.75 11.20
C GLN A 153 -12.83 -0.70 10.95
N GLN A 154 -12.13 0.29 11.56
CA GLN A 154 -10.68 0.40 11.46
C GLN A 154 -9.93 -0.55 12.39
N LEU A 155 -10.65 -1.18 13.33
CA LEU A 155 -10.10 -2.00 14.41
C LEU A 155 -10.39 -3.48 14.20
N HIS A 156 -10.38 -3.92 12.95
CA HIS A 156 -10.68 -5.32 12.57
C HIS A 156 -9.65 -6.33 13.08
N HIS A 157 -8.48 -5.86 13.53
CA HIS A 157 -7.44 -6.66 14.15
C HIS A 157 -6.73 -5.86 15.26
N GLU A 158 -6.38 -6.50 16.37
CA GLU A 158 -5.80 -5.86 17.57
C GLU A 158 -4.45 -5.15 17.36
N ASN A 159 -3.77 -5.47 16.27
CA ASN A 159 -2.43 -4.96 15.91
C ASN A 159 -2.46 -3.92 14.78
N VAL A 160 -3.64 -3.49 14.32
CA VAL A 160 -3.79 -2.75 13.06
C VAL A 160 -4.69 -1.54 13.25
N ILE A 161 -4.34 -0.45 12.61
CA ILE A 161 -5.22 0.69 12.39
C ILE A 161 -5.57 0.75 10.90
N GLY A 162 -6.85 0.63 10.57
CA GLY A 162 -7.35 0.77 9.22
C GLY A 162 -7.22 2.21 8.70
N CYS A 163 -6.75 2.35 7.48
CA CYS A 163 -6.52 3.66 6.87
C CYS A 163 -7.32 3.84 5.58
N SER A 164 -7.07 2.96 4.63
CA SER A 164 -7.70 3.02 3.32
C SER A 164 -8.02 1.62 2.82
N SER A 165 -8.94 1.55 1.88
CA SER A 165 -9.32 0.33 1.21
C SER A 165 -9.51 0.57 -0.28
N GLN A 166 -9.55 -0.50 -1.05
CA GLN A 166 -9.67 -0.47 -2.50
C GLN A 166 -10.62 -1.55 -3.00
N SER A 167 -11.07 -1.38 -4.23
CA SER A 167 -11.78 -2.42 -4.96
C SER A 167 -11.16 -2.66 -6.32
N MET A 168 -11.40 -3.85 -6.85
CA MET A 168 -11.10 -4.18 -8.23
C MET A 168 -12.41 -4.15 -9.00
N ASN A 169 -12.45 -3.31 -10.02
CA ASN A 169 -13.67 -3.02 -10.77
C ASN A 169 -13.50 -3.34 -12.25
N ILE A 170 -14.57 -3.76 -12.88
CA ILE A 170 -14.65 -3.81 -14.34
C ILE A 170 -14.73 -2.40 -14.87
N CYS A 171 -13.92 -2.08 -15.88
CA CYS A 171 -14.03 -0.87 -16.68
C CYS A 171 -14.27 -1.26 -18.14
N TYR A 172 -15.22 -0.58 -18.80
CA TYR A 172 -15.53 -0.80 -20.20
C TYR A 172 -15.39 0.47 -21.04
N SER A 173 -15.04 0.33 -22.31
CA SER A 173 -14.91 1.43 -23.26
C SER A 173 -16.28 1.95 -23.68
N LYS A 174 -16.58 3.23 -23.41
CA LYS A 174 -17.80 3.91 -23.88
C LYS A 174 -17.80 4.14 -25.38
N LYS A 175 -16.68 4.07 -26.04
CA LYS A 175 -16.62 4.10 -27.51
C LYS A 175 -17.24 2.84 -28.11
N LYS A 176 -17.04 1.69 -27.43
CA LYS A 176 -17.57 0.41 -27.91
C LYS A 176 -19.00 0.15 -27.46
N TRP A 177 -19.32 0.52 -26.23
CA TRP A 177 -20.68 0.39 -25.68
C TRP A 177 -21.18 1.75 -25.16
N PRO A 178 -21.65 2.62 -26.08
CA PRO A 178 -22.06 3.98 -25.71
C PRO A 178 -23.45 4.05 -25.08
N GLY A 179 -24.24 2.98 -25.17
CA GLY A 179 -25.63 2.95 -24.75
C GLY A 179 -25.91 2.14 -23.48
N ALA A 180 -27.20 1.82 -23.30
CA ALA A 180 -27.67 1.06 -22.13
C ALA A 180 -27.26 -0.42 -22.19
N GLU A 181 -27.09 -0.99 -23.39
CA GLU A 181 -26.61 -2.35 -23.56
C GLU A 181 -25.08 -2.38 -23.44
N ARG A 182 -24.61 -2.62 -22.23
CA ARG A 182 -23.22 -2.59 -21.85
C ARG A 182 -22.91 -3.68 -20.81
N PRO A 183 -21.65 -4.13 -20.68
CA PRO A 183 -21.27 -5.04 -19.61
C PRO A 183 -21.56 -4.45 -18.24
N ASN A 184 -22.12 -5.25 -17.31
CA ASN A 184 -22.46 -4.78 -15.97
C ASN A 184 -22.20 -5.83 -14.86
N SER A 185 -21.54 -6.94 -15.20
CA SER A 185 -21.24 -8.02 -14.24
C SER A 185 -19.99 -8.79 -14.66
N TRP A 186 -19.47 -9.65 -13.79
CA TRP A 186 -18.41 -10.57 -14.16
C TRP A 186 -18.89 -11.61 -15.19
N ALA A 187 -20.15 -12.04 -15.13
CA ALA A 187 -20.74 -12.89 -16.14
C ALA A 187 -20.72 -12.22 -17.53
N ASP A 188 -21.01 -10.92 -17.60
CA ASP A 188 -20.89 -10.15 -18.85
C ASP A 188 -19.45 -10.02 -19.31
N PHE A 189 -18.50 -9.83 -18.39
CA PHE A 189 -17.08 -9.81 -18.75
C PHE A 189 -16.62 -11.14 -19.35
N TRP A 190 -17.16 -12.27 -18.94
CA TRP A 190 -16.88 -13.61 -19.50
C TRP A 190 -17.67 -13.92 -20.77
N ASN A 191 -18.78 -13.22 -21.02
CA ASN A 191 -19.62 -13.45 -22.19
C ASN A 191 -19.03 -12.77 -23.45
N VAL A 192 -18.11 -13.48 -24.12
CA VAL A 192 -17.41 -12.97 -25.30
C VAL A 192 -18.28 -12.86 -26.54
N GLU A 193 -19.40 -13.58 -26.58
CA GLU A 193 -20.36 -13.54 -27.69
C GLU A 193 -21.21 -12.29 -27.61
N LYS A 194 -21.80 -12.01 -26.44
CA LYS A 194 -22.64 -10.82 -26.22
C LYS A 194 -21.82 -9.53 -26.18
N PHE A 195 -20.67 -9.58 -25.56
CA PHE A 195 -19.77 -8.42 -25.41
C PHE A 195 -18.41 -8.71 -26.05
N PRO A 196 -18.30 -8.79 -27.39
CA PRO A 196 -17.04 -9.06 -28.07
C PRO A 196 -16.07 -7.90 -27.89
N GLY A 197 -14.77 -8.20 -27.62
CA GLY A 197 -13.77 -7.15 -27.48
C GLY A 197 -12.48 -7.61 -26.80
N ARG A 198 -11.49 -6.72 -26.84
CA ARG A 198 -10.18 -6.94 -26.25
C ARG A 198 -10.29 -6.85 -24.72
N ARG A 199 -9.89 -7.93 -24.01
CA ARG A 199 -9.98 -8.02 -22.56
C ARG A 199 -8.60 -8.07 -21.93
N SER A 200 -8.50 -7.54 -20.70
CA SER A 200 -7.30 -7.66 -19.90
C SER A 200 -7.63 -7.98 -18.45
N LEU A 201 -6.92 -8.94 -17.88
CA LEU A 201 -7.02 -9.36 -16.49
C LEU A 201 -5.65 -9.22 -15.80
N ARG A 202 -5.65 -9.24 -14.47
CA ARG A 202 -4.45 -9.19 -13.67
C ARG A 202 -3.75 -10.55 -13.63
N ARG A 203 -2.42 -10.55 -13.74
CA ARG A 203 -1.57 -11.74 -13.61
C ARG A 203 -1.31 -12.09 -12.14
N ASP A 204 -2.37 -12.31 -11.40
CA ASP A 204 -2.33 -12.55 -9.95
C ASP A 204 -3.54 -13.40 -9.56
N ALA A 205 -3.33 -14.49 -8.82
CA ALA A 205 -4.41 -15.36 -8.41
C ALA A 205 -5.40 -14.67 -7.47
N PHE A 206 -4.89 -13.89 -6.52
CA PHE A 206 -5.65 -13.35 -5.40
C PHE A 206 -6.95 -12.66 -5.83
N TRP A 207 -6.88 -11.67 -6.73
CA TRP A 207 -8.07 -10.96 -7.20
C TRP A 207 -8.76 -11.64 -8.39
N THR A 208 -7.97 -12.32 -9.24
CA THR A 208 -8.49 -12.88 -10.50
C THR A 208 -9.34 -14.12 -10.27
N MET A 209 -9.05 -14.91 -9.24
CA MET A 209 -9.89 -16.04 -8.83
C MET A 209 -11.26 -15.59 -8.33
N GLU A 210 -11.32 -14.45 -7.62
CA GLU A 210 -12.58 -13.84 -7.20
C GLU A 210 -13.45 -13.46 -8.41
N ALA A 211 -12.85 -12.79 -9.38
CA ALA A 211 -13.51 -12.40 -10.62
C ALA A 211 -14.05 -13.63 -11.39
N ALA A 212 -13.25 -14.67 -11.50
CA ALA A 212 -13.64 -15.90 -12.21
C ALA A 212 -14.72 -16.70 -11.46
N ALA A 213 -14.72 -16.65 -10.13
CA ALA A 213 -15.75 -17.27 -9.30
C ALA A 213 -17.11 -16.54 -9.44
N LYS A 214 -17.10 -15.20 -9.42
CA LYS A 214 -18.29 -14.39 -9.68
C LYS A 214 -18.82 -14.63 -11.10
N ALA A 215 -17.94 -14.67 -12.09
CA ALA A 215 -18.32 -14.95 -13.49
C ALA A 215 -18.95 -16.35 -13.67
N ASP A 216 -18.57 -17.32 -12.85
CA ASP A 216 -19.16 -18.67 -12.84
C ASP A 216 -20.44 -18.78 -11.99
N GLY A 217 -20.94 -17.64 -11.48
CA GLY A 217 -22.19 -17.56 -10.73
C GLY A 217 -22.13 -18.09 -9.30
N ILE A 218 -20.93 -18.17 -8.71
CA ILE A 218 -20.81 -18.51 -7.28
C ILE A 218 -21.38 -17.35 -6.46
N LYS A 219 -22.36 -17.65 -5.62
CA LYS A 219 -23.03 -16.67 -4.76
C LYS A 219 -22.20 -16.38 -3.50
N ASP A 220 -22.37 -15.19 -2.92
CA ASP A 220 -21.57 -14.74 -1.77
C ASP A 220 -21.75 -15.63 -0.52
N ASP A 221 -22.94 -16.20 -0.30
CA ASP A 221 -23.23 -17.12 0.80
C ASP A 221 -22.53 -18.49 0.68
N ALA A 222 -22.06 -18.86 -0.52
CA ALA A 222 -21.36 -20.10 -0.83
C ALA A 222 -19.96 -19.87 -1.43
N PHE A 223 -19.41 -18.68 -1.26
CA PHE A 223 -18.19 -18.28 -1.95
C PHE A 223 -16.94 -18.91 -1.34
N TYR A 224 -16.88 -18.94 -0.02
CA TYR A 224 -15.76 -19.53 0.70
C TYR A 224 -16.20 -20.75 1.55
N PRO A 225 -15.35 -21.80 1.62
CA PRO A 225 -14.04 -21.93 0.98
C PRO A 225 -14.16 -22.00 -0.54
N LEU A 226 -13.29 -21.28 -1.25
CA LEU A 226 -13.32 -21.20 -2.70
C LEU A 226 -13.09 -22.59 -3.34
N ASP A 227 -14.00 -23.03 -4.21
CA ASP A 227 -13.80 -24.20 -5.06
C ASP A 227 -12.80 -23.88 -6.17
N VAL A 228 -11.52 -24.05 -5.84
CA VAL A 228 -10.39 -23.70 -6.70
C VAL A 228 -10.47 -24.40 -8.06
N ASP A 229 -10.91 -25.68 -8.11
CA ASP A 229 -11.01 -26.42 -9.36
C ASP A 229 -12.12 -25.88 -10.27
N ARG A 230 -13.26 -25.55 -9.69
CA ARG A 230 -14.36 -24.90 -10.41
C ARG A 230 -13.93 -23.54 -10.98
N VAL A 231 -13.21 -22.75 -10.21
CA VAL A 231 -12.74 -21.44 -10.63
C VAL A 231 -11.70 -21.54 -11.76
N PHE A 232 -10.80 -22.54 -11.73
CA PHE A 232 -9.89 -22.77 -12.86
C PHE A 232 -10.64 -23.15 -14.15
N ARG A 233 -11.70 -23.95 -14.07
CA ARG A 233 -12.56 -24.21 -15.24
C ARG A 233 -13.22 -22.94 -15.79
N SER A 234 -13.57 -22.00 -14.93
CA SER A 234 -14.04 -20.67 -15.35
C SER A 234 -12.93 -19.89 -16.06
N LEU A 235 -11.72 -19.89 -15.50
CA LEU A 235 -10.55 -19.25 -16.11
C LEU A 235 -10.18 -19.86 -17.46
N ASP A 236 -10.30 -21.17 -17.64
CA ASP A 236 -10.05 -21.85 -18.92
C ASP A 236 -10.93 -21.30 -20.05
N ARG A 237 -12.19 -20.95 -19.73
CA ARG A 237 -13.13 -20.38 -20.72
C ARG A 237 -12.73 -18.99 -21.20
N ILE A 238 -12.15 -18.18 -20.33
CA ILE A 238 -11.83 -16.78 -20.67
C ILE A 238 -10.38 -16.61 -21.15
N LYS A 239 -9.46 -17.50 -20.76
CA LYS A 239 -8.02 -17.41 -21.07
C LYS A 239 -7.72 -17.13 -22.55
N PRO A 240 -8.36 -17.80 -23.54
CA PRO A 240 -8.11 -17.55 -24.97
C PRO A 240 -8.51 -16.15 -25.43
N HIS A 241 -9.36 -15.46 -24.67
CA HIS A 241 -9.92 -14.16 -24.99
C HIS A 241 -9.23 -13.01 -24.28
N ILE A 242 -8.21 -13.28 -23.45
CA ILE A 242 -7.43 -12.26 -22.75
C ILE A 242 -6.27 -11.80 -23.63
N LYS A 243 -6.32 -10.54 -24.06
CA LYS A 243 -5.26 -9.92 -24.86
C LYS A 243 -3.98 -9.73 -24.03
N THR A 244 -4.12 -9.30 -22.79
CA THR A 244 -2.98 -8.97 -21.93
C THR A 244 -3.28 -9.34 -20.47
N TRP A 245 -2.34 -10.05 -19.86
CA TRP A 245 -2.29 -10.29 -18.42
C TRP A 245 -1.37 -9.24 -17.79
N TRP A 246 -1.95 -8.18 -17.23
CA TRP A 246 -1.17 -7.10 -16.64
C TRP A 246 -0.65 -7.47 -15.24
N SER A 247 0.53 -6.94 -14.88
CA SER A 247 1.21 -7.27 -13.62
C SER A 247 1.29 -6.11 -12.63
N ASP A 248 1.18 -4.87 -13.12
CA ASP A 248 1.19 -3.67 -12.27
C ASP A 248 0.14 -2.65 -12.70
N ASN A 249 -0.25 -1.79 -11.75
CA ASN A 249 -1.32 -0.82 -11.96
C ASN A 249 -0.99 0.23 -13.04
N SER A 250 0.28 0.56 -13.26
CA SER A 250 0.67 1.52 -14.29
C SER A 250 0.48 0.94 -15.69
N GLN A 251 0.78 -0.36 -15.85
CA GLN A 251 0.49 -1.08 -17.09
C GLN A 251 -1.02 -1.12 -17.37
N ALA A 252 -1.84 -1.41 -16.34
CA ALA A 252 -3.30 -1.39 -16.49
C ALA A 252 -3.83 -0.02 -16.92
N GLN A 253 -3.31 1.07 -16.32
CA GLN A 253 -3.64 2.43 -16.73
C GLN A 253 -3.28 2.70 -18.18
N GLN A 254 -2.08 2.35 -18.62
CA GLN A 254 -1.63 2.56 -20.00
C GLN A 254 -2.52 1.80 -21.00
N LEU A 255 -2.87 0.54 -20.72
CA LEU A 255 -3.78 -0.23 -21.57
C LEU A 255 -5.13 0.46 -21.77
N MET A 256 -5.66 1.06 -20.72
CA MET A 256 -6.92 1.80 -20.73
C MET A 256 -6.77 3.16 -21.46
N GLU A 257 -5.75 3.95 -21.12
CA GLU A 257 -5.56 5.29 -21.65
C GLU A 257 -5.16 5.31 -23.13
N GLN A 258 -4.44 4.28 -23.58
CA GLN A 258 -4.06 4.09 -24.98
C GLN A 258 -5.12 3.38 -25.82
N ASP A 259 -6.30 3.09 -25.26
CA ASP A 259 -7.41 2.40 -25.94
C ASP A 259 -7.01 1.01 -26.48
N GLU A 260 -6.13 0.32 -25.75
CA GLU A 260 -5.64 -1.01 -26.16
C GLU A 260 -6.58 -2.15 -25.78
N VAL A 261 -7.51 -1.92 -24.87
CA VAL A 261 -8.48 -2.88 -24.39
C VAL A 261 -9.89 -2.28 -24.42
N ASP A 262 -10.91 -3.12 -24.54
CA ASP A 262 -12.31 -2.69 -24.51
C ASP A 262 -12.93 -2.96 -23.13
N LEU A 263 -12.42 -4.00 -22.45
CA LEU A 263 -12.77 -4.40 -21.10
C LEU A 263 -11.49 -4.65 -20.31
N ILE A 264 -11.39 -4.03 -19.16
CA ILE A 264 -10.29 -4.25 -18.23
C ILE A 264 -10.83 -4.30 -16.81
N TYR A 265 -10.19 -5.09 -15.99
CA TYR A 265 -10.42 -5.08 -14.55
C TYR A 265 -9.17 -4.49 -13.86
N MET A 266 -9.39 -3.50 -13.00
CA MET A 266 -8.30 -2.79 -12.34
C MET A 266 -8.74 -2.11 -11.04
N THR A 267 -7.80 -1.58 -10.26
CA THR A 267 -8.11 -0.87 -9.02
C THR A 267 -8.94 0.38 -9.25
N ASN A 268 -9.96 0.60 -8.42
CA ASN A 268 -10.86 1.73 -8.50
C ASN A 268 -10.13 3.08 -8.55
N GLY A 269 -9.11 3.29 -7.71
CA GLY A 269 -8.38 4.56 -7.65
C GLY A 269 -7.70 4.88 -8.99
N ARG A 270 -7.04 3.90 -9.60
CA ARG A 270 -6.39 4.07 -10.91
C ARG A 270 -7.40 4.23 -12.05
N ALA A 271 -8.50 3.48 -12.01
CA ALA A 271 -9.59 3.62 -12.97
C ALA A 271 -10.21 5.03 -12.89
N THR A 272 -10.51 5.50 -11.68
CA THR A 272 -11.06 6.84 -11.46
C THR A 272 -10.11 7.93 -11.95
N GLN A 273 -8.81 7.83 -11.66
CA GLN A 273 -7.79 8.75 -12.15
C GLN A 273 -7.77 8.80 -13.69
N SER A 274 -7.70 7.66 -14.35
CA SER A 274 -7.71 7.60 -15.83
C SER A 274 -8.98 8.21 -16.40
N ILE A 275 -10.15 7.95 -15.82
CA ILE A 275 -11.44 8.46 -16.31
C ILE A 275 -11.58 9.97 -16.05
N LEU A 276 -11.30 10.44 -14.83
CA LEU A 276 -11.56 11.81 -14.43
C LEU A 276 -10.42 12.77 -14.79
N ASP A 277 -9.16 12.38 -14.51
CA ASP A 277 -8.02 13.26 -14.68
C ASP A 277 -7.48 13.19 -16.11
N HIS A 278 -7.34 11.97 -16.66
CA HIS A 278 -6.79 11.74 -18.01
C HIS A 278 -7.86 11.65 -19.11
N LYS A 279 -9.17 11.77 -18.74
CA LYS A 279 -10.31 11.77 -19.68
C LYS A 279 -10.40 10.51 -20.54
N ALA A 280 -9.96 9.38 -20.03
CA ALA A 280 -10.12 8.10 -20.71
C ALA A 280 -11.62 7.82 -20.94
N PRO A 281 -12.03 7.43 -22.17
CA PRO A 281 -13.44 7.26 -22.53
C PRO A 281 -14.02 5.94 -22.01
N TYR A 282 -13.86 5.68 -20.71
CA TYR A 282 -14.33 4.48 -20.05
C TYR A 282 -15.34 4.80 -18.95
N GLU A 283 -16.04 3.77 -18.52
CA GLU A 283 -16.89 3.78 -17.34
C GLU A 283 -16.52 2.61 -16.44
N MET A 284 -16.52 2.87 -15.14
CA MET A 284 -16.24 1.87 -14.12
C MET A 284 -17.55 1.33 -13.54
N ILE A 285 -17.64 0.01 -13.38
CA ILE A 285 -18.82 -0.69 -12.87
C ILE A 285 -18.63 -0.97 -11.38
N TRP A 286 -19.63 -0.68 -10.58
CA TRP A 286 -19.68 -0.98 -9.16
C TRP A 286 -20.32 -2.31 -8.82
N ASN A 287 -21.27 -2.76 -9.68
CA ASN A 287 -21.92 -4.05 -9.47
C ASN A 287 -20.90 -5.19 -9.43
N GLU A 288 -20.93 -5.97 -8.35
CA GLU A 288 -20.00 -7.07 -8.06
C GLU A 288 -18.51 -6.64 -8.01
N ALA A 289 -18.22 -5.37 -7.73
CA ALA A 289 -16.84 -4.94 -7.49
C ALA A 289 -16.21 -5.82 -6.40
N ILE A 290 -14.97 -6.27 -6.62
CA ILE A 290 -14.27 -7.08 -5.63
C ILE A 290 -13.61 -6.13 -4.64
N TYR A 291 -14.15 -6.07 -3.44
CA TYR A 291 -13.81 -5.07 -2.43
C TYR A 291 -12.89 -5.66 -1.37
N ALA A 292 -11.80 -4.96 -1.06
CA ALA A 292 -10.89 -5.34 0.01
C ALA A 292 -11.53 -5.29 1.41
N GLY A 293 -12.68 -4.62 1.56
CA GLY A 293 -13.29 -4.43 2.87
C GLY A 293 -12.39 -3.61 3.80
N HIS A 294 -12.38 -3.97 5.07
CA HIS A 294 -11.63 -3.26 6.12
C HIS A 294 -10.38 -4.00 6.60
N ALA A 295 -9.96 -5.08 5.92
CA ALA A 295 -8.88 -5.95 6.38
C ALA A 295 -7.46 -5.39 6.16
N GLU A 296 -7.29 -4.37 5.34
CA GLU A 296 -6.01 -3.69 5.12
C GLU A 296 -5.74 -2.68 6.24
N GLY A 297 -4.48 -2.46 6.59
CA GLY A 297 -4.19 -1.46 7.61
C GLY A 297 -2.71 -1.26 7.91
N TRP A 298 -2.46 -0.37 8.83
CA TRP A 298 -1.12 0.07 9.18
C TRP A 298 -0.71 -0.46 10.53
N VAL A 299 0.57 -0.83 10.62
CA VAL A 299 1.14 -1.55 11.75
C VAL A 299 2.48 -0.96 12.18
N VAL A 300 2.83 -1.21 13.44
CA VAL A 300 4.20 -1.07 13.96
C VAL A 300 4.83 -2.46 14.01
N PRO A 301 5.91 -2.73 13.26
CA PRO A 301 6.58 -4.03 13.32
C PRO A 301 7.24 -4.28 14.69
N VAL A 302 7.27 -5.55 15.11
CA VAL A 302 8.01 -5.96 16.32
C VAL A 302 9.50 -5.73 16.09
N GLY A 303 10.17 -5.11 17.07
CA GLY A 303 11.58 -4.72 16.98
C GLY A 303 11.80 -3.37 16.30
N SER A 304 10.74 -2.58 16.02
CA SER A 304 10.83 -1.21 15.53
C SER A 304 11.85 -0.39 16.33
N PRO A 305 12.73 0.38 15.67
CA PRO A 305 13.67 1.30 16.36
C PRO A 305 12.98 2.42 17.14
N ASN A 306 11.80 2.89 16.66
CA ASN A 306 11.02 3.95 17.29
C ASN A 306 9.52 3.57 17.41
N PRO A 307 9.16 2.55 18.23
CA PRO A 307 7.80 2.08 18.33
C PRO A 307 6.81 3.14 18.84
N LYS A 308 7.26 4.02 19.74
CA LYS A 308 6.42 5.12 20.25
C LYS A 308 6.08 6.15 19.17
N GLY A 309 7.07 6.54 18.36
CA GLY A 309 6.84 7.42 17.22
C GLY A 309 5.92 6.77 16.19
N GLY A 310 6.10 5.46 15.93
CA GLY A 310 5.23 4.66 15.09
C GLY A 310 3.77 4.67 15.56
N MET A 311 3.52 4.44 16.85
CA MET A 311 2.17 4.48 17.42
C MET A 311 1.52 5.87 17.32
N LYS A 312 2.27 6.93 17.60
CA LYS A 312 1.79 8.31 17.42
C LYS A 312 1.42 8.60 15.96
N ALA A 313 2.16 8.05 15.00
CA ALA A 313 1.84 8.22 13.59
C ALA A 313 0.61 7.38 13.18
N LEU A 314 0.40 6.18 13.75
CA LEU A 314 -0.84 5.41 13.57
C LEU A 314 -2.09 6.18 14.04
N ASP A 315 -1.98 6.93 15.13
CA ASP A 315 -3.06 7.82 15.61
C ASP A 315 -3.47 8.83 14.53
N PHE A 316 -2.51 9.43 13.84
CA PHE A 316 -2.78 10.36 12.73
C PHE A 316 -3.41 9.65 11.53
N ILE A 317 -2.88 8.50 11.15
CA ILE A 317 -3.36 7.73 10.02
C ILE A 317 -4.82 7.28 10.22
N GLY A 318 -5.22 6.99 11.44
CA GLY A 318 -6.59 6.60 11.78
C GLY A 318 -7.63 7.71 11.72
N ARG A 319 -7.22 8.97 11.74
CA ARG A 319 -8.15 10.10 11.85
C ARG A 319 -8.86 10.43 10.54
N PRO A 320 -10.18 10.71 10.59
CA PRO A 320 -11.00 10.91 9.40
C PRO A 320 -10.54 12.10 8.54
N GLU A 321 -10.09 13.21 9.16
CA GLU A 321 -9.65 14.40 8.42
C GLU A 321 -8.47 14.10 7.49
N TYR A 322 -7.52 13.26 7.92
CA TYR A 322 -6.37 12.88 7.10
C TYR A 322 -6.71 11.81 6.06
N GLN A 323 -7.58 10.86 6.41
CA GLN A 323 -8.08 9.88 5.47
C GLN A 323 -8.90 10.53 4.34
N ALA A 324 -9.66 11.59 4.64
CA ALA A 324 -10.37 12.36 3.62
C ALA A 324 -9.41 13.05 2.63
N VAL A 325 -8.28 13.59 3.11
CA VAL A 325 -7.24 14.14 2.21
C VAL A 325 -6.65 13.04 1.32
N PHE A 326 -6.33 11.88 1.89
CA PHE A 326 -5.80 10.75 1.13
C PHE A 326 -6.77 10.25 0.06
N ALA A 327 -8.07 10.16 0.39
CA ALA A 327 -9.11 9.77 -0.54
C ALA A 327 -9.25 10.75 -1.73
N ARG A 328 -9.08 12.06 -1.51
CA ARG A 328 -9.06 13.08 -2.58
C ARG A 328 -7.87 12.91 -3.53
N LEU A 329 -6.72 12.47 -3.02
CA LEU A 329 -5.49 12.37 -3.79
C LEU A 329 -5.42 11.11 -4.67
N LEU A 330 -5.98 9.99 -4.20
CA LEU A 330 -5.82 8.70 -4.85
C LEU A 330 -7.12 7.95 -5.14
N TYR A 331 -8.28 8.49 -4.77
CA TYR A 331 -9.59 7.85 -4.95
C TYR A 331 -9.73 6.48 -4.27
N TYR A 332 -8.96 6.22 -3.21
CA TYR A 332 -9.14 5.06 -2.34
C TYR A 332 -10.14 5.35 -1.23
N ALA A 333 -10.88 4.32 -0.82
CA ALA A 333 -11.86 4.45 0.23
C ALA A 333 -11.22 4.73 1.58
N PRO A 334 -11.68 5.72 2.36
CA PRO A 334 -11.31 5.82 3.77
C PRO A 334 -11.95 4.66 4.56
N GLN A 335 -11.26 4.14 5.57
CA GLN A 335 -11.84 3.14 6.47
C GLN A 335 -12.53 3.77 7.69
N ASN A 336 -12.29 5.06 7.95
CA ASN A 336 -13.11 5.81 8.90
C ASN A 336 -14.31 6.41 8.15
N PRO A 337 -15.56 5.98 8.43
CA PRO A 337 -16.72 6.44 7.71
C PRO A 337 -16.97 7.96 7.85
N LYS A 338 -16.56 8.57 8.97
CA LYS A 338 -16.63 10.03 9.15
C LYS A 338 -15.81 10.81 8.12
N ALA A 339 -14.85 10.16 7.47
CA ALA A 339 -14.07 10.78 6.39
C ALA A 339 -14.91 11.01 5.13
N LEU A 340 -15.95 10.18 4.88
CA LEU A 340 -16.86 10.38 3.76
C LEU A 340 -17.67 11.68 3.88
N ASP A 341 -18.05 12.06 5.12
CA ASP A 341 -18.77 13.30 5.41
C ASP A 341 -17.93 14.55 5.15
N LEU A 342 -16.61 14.39 5.10
CA LEU A 342 -15.63 15.47 4.82
C LEU A 342 -15.30 15.61 3.32
N LEU A 343 -15.84 14.73 2.47
CA LEU A 343 -15.63 14.73 1.03
C LEU A 343 -16.76 15.44 0.30
N ASP A 344 -16.47 15.91 -0.91
CA ASP A 344 -17.52 16.30 -1.84
C ASP A 344 -18.44 15.09 -2.13
N PRO A 345 -19.78 15.25 -2.09
CA PRO A 345 -20.71 14.13 -2.28
C PRO A 345 -20.53 13.40 -3.63
N ALA A 346 -20.12 14.11 -4.69
CA ALA A 346 -19.82 13.48 -5.98
C ALA A 346 -18.58 12.61 -5.92
N LEU A 347 -17.54 13.04 -5.18
CA LEU A 347 -16.35 12.25 -4.96
C LEU A 347 -16.64 11.04 -4.06
N ALA A 348 -17.40 11.21 -2.98
CA ALA A 348 -17.75 10.12 -2.08
C ALA A 348 -18.42 8.95 -2.82
N LYS A 349 -19.30 9.24 -3.80
CA LYS A 349 -19.97 8.24 -4.65
C LYS A 349 -19.00 7.43 -5.54
N LEU A 350 -17.78 7.91 -5.75
CA LEU A 350 -16.76 7.25 -6.54
C LEU A 350 -15.83 6.36 -5.69
N LEU A 351 -16.16 6.15 -4.42
CA LEU A 351 -15.34 5.36 -3.49
C LEU A 351 -16.00 4.03 -3.15
N PRO A 352 -15.22 2.95 -2.99
CA PRO A 352 -15.75 1.62 -2.64
C PRO A 352 -16.55 1.60 -1.34
N SER A 353 -16.18 2.42 -0.34
CA SER A 353 -16.87 2.51 0.95
C SER A 353 -18.15 3.37 0.93
N HIS A 354 -18.54 3.93 -0.22
CA HIS A 354 -19.85 4.55 -0.32
C HIS A 354 -20.95 3.48 -0.16
N PRO A 355 -22.00 3.71 0.66
CA PRO A 355 -23.00 2.67 0.98
C PRO A 355 -23.64 2.00 -0.23
N ASP A 356 -23.90 2.74 -1.32
CA ASP A 356 -24.47 2.17 -2.54
C ASP A 356 -23.49 1.22 -3.27
N ASN A 357 -22.20 1.50 -3.21
CA ASN A 357 -21.16 0.69 -3.85
C ASN A 357 -20.85 -0.55 -3.02
N GLU A 358 -20.71 -0.36 -1.71
CA GLU A 358 -20.41 -1.46 -0.78
C GLU A 358 -21.52 -2.52 -0.76
N LYS A 359 -22.79 -2.08 -0.83
CA LYS A 359 -23.95 -2.97 -0.85
C LYS A 359 -23.95 -3.99 -2.00
N VAL A 360 -23.34 -3.65 -3.14
CA VAL A 360 -23.30 -4.48 -4.35
C VAL A 360 -21.95 -5.12 -4.59
N ALA A 361 -20.97 -4.85 -3.71
CA ALA A 361 -19.62 -5.38 -3.81
C ALA A 361 -19.53 -6.79 -3.23
N HIS A 362 -18.59 -7.58 -3.72
CA HIS A 362 -18.13 -8.81 -3.12
C HIS A 362 -16.93 -8.53 -2.22
N VAL A 363 -17.02 -8.87 -0.94
CA VAL A 363 -15.93 -8.65 0.03
C VAL A 363 -15.04 -9.88 0.11
N VAL A 364 -13.72 -9.66 0.00
CA VAL A 364 -12.71 -10.73 0.00
C VAL A 364 -12.49 -11.30 1.40
N ASP A 365 -12.41 -12.63 1.53
CA ASP A 365 -11.95 -13.28 2.75
C ASP A 365 -10.42 -13.41 2.79
N TYR A 366 -9.78 -12.40 3.36
CA TYR A 366 -8.32 -12.38 3.52
C TYR A 366 -7.78 -13.47 4.45
N LYS A 367 -8.58 -13.98 5.37
CA LYS A 367 -8.17 -15.09 6.24
C LYS A 367 -8.02 -16.36 5.43
N TRP A 368 -8.99 -16.66 4.58
CA TRP A 368 -8.91 -17.78 3.64
C TRP A 368 -7.69 -17.64 2.73
N TRP A 369 -7.47 -16.45 2.17
CA TRP A 369 -6.34 -16.18 1.30
C TRP A 369 -5.00 -16.29 2.02
N ALA A 370 -4.87 -15.84 3.26
CA ALA A 370 -3.66 -15.99 4.06
C ALA A 370 -3.24 -17.47 4.23
N ASP A 371 -4.22 -18.37 4.25
CA ASP A 371 -3.98 -19.81 4.35
C ASP A 371 -3.71 -20.50 3.01
N ASN A 372 -4.25 -19.97 1.92
CA ASN A 372 -4.30 -20.66 0.63
C ASN A 372 -3.46 -19.99 -0.49
N ASN A 373 -3.09 -18.71 -0.35
CA ASN A 373 -2.47 -17.93 -1.42
C ASN A 373 -1.24 -18.61 -2.03
N ALA A 374 -0.32 -19.10 -1.22
CA ALA A 374 0.91 -19.72 -1.72
C ALA A 374 0.65 -20.94 -2.62
N ARG A 375 -0.38 -21.73 -2.31
CA ARG A 375 -0.80 -22.91 -3.09
C ARG A 375 -1.52 -22.49 -4.37
N VAL A 376 -2.48 -21.57 -4.24
CA VAL A 376 -3.32 -21.13 -5.37
C VAL A 376 -2.50 -20.33 -6.36
N GLN A 377 -1.62 -19.43 -5.89
CA GLN A 377 -0.73 -18.63 -6.74
C GLN A 377 0.22 -19.52 -7.57
N ARG A 378 0.86 -20.51 -6.95
CA ARG A 378 1.72 -21.45 -7.71
C ARG A 378 0.94 -22.18 -8.81
N ARG A 379 -0.29 -22.64 -8.50
CA ARG A 379 -1.14 -23.28 -9.49
C ARG A 379 -1.55 -22.32 -10.60
N PHE A 380 -1.84 -21.07 -10.27
CA PHE A 380 -2.20 -20.03 -11.22
C PHE A 380 -1.04 -19.71 -12.18
N GLU A 381 0.18 -19.62 -11.67
CA GLU A 381 1.38 -19.42 -12.49
C GLU A 381 1.63 -20.58 -13.47
N GLN A 382 1.48 -21.82 -13.01
CA GLN A 382 1.58 -23.02 -13.86
C GLN A 382 0.48 -23.01 -14.94
N TRP A 383 -0.74 -22.70 -14.55
CA TRP A 383 -1.88 -22.59 -15.45
C TRP A 383 -1.70 -21.49 -16.50
N LEU A 384 -1.10 -20.36 -16.17
CA LEU A 384 -0.81 -19.31 -17.15
C LEU A 384 0.19 -19.76 -18.24
N GLN A 385 1.09 -20.66 -17.88
CA GLN A 385 2.13 -21.18 -18.79
C GLN A 385 1.63 -22.33 -19.68
N SER A 386 0.58 -23.03 -19.30
CA SER A 386 -0.08 -24.09 -20.11
C SER A 386 -0.94 -23.48 -21.20
#